data_4a1fa77118393023dfbf5d190ca29c5a
#
_entry.id   4a1fa77118393023dfbf5d190ca29c5a
#
_cell.length_a   1.000
_cell.length_b   1.000
_cell.length_c   1.000
_cell.angle_alpha   90.00
_cell.angle_beta   90.00
_cell.angle_gamma   90.00
#
_symmetry.space_group_name_H-M   'P 1'
#
loop_
_entity.id
_entity.type
_entity.pdbx_description
1 polymer ?
#
loop_
_entity_poly.entity_id
_entity_poly.type
_entity_poly.pdbx_seq_one_letter_code
_entity_poly.pdbx_strand_id
1 'polypeptide(L)'
;DLRVRFRLSEYDFHADVAMHRKASGRGHLLGINECQKLASRAWISVERHLYNGGSPRFISSRRGLHSIEGKTNRTGIIWKADQQCVTVCKHVYRVRVDKRDDWLTRALQDPTDPTKPRKVKYCRIVREMRKGKERFLLQLVAEGTSPLKHAYAGKDLRMAIDPGLGSLTYATEDGTIAKVQIAPSADTDHRAVRKLQRAMERSRQATNPDNYETVEVVRHDKKHKSLKVKSGRLQWRFSKRYEKLRSELAEMLRLCAATRKREHGEVCNWLLGHAGHIIVEDN
;
A
#
# COMPACT_ATOMS: atom_id res chain seq x y z
N ASP A 1 31.36 21.29 7.02
CA ASP A 1 30.02 20.67 7.08
C ASP A 1 29.95 19.43 6.19
N LEU A 2 29.69 18.27 6.78
CA LEU A 2 29.63 16.98 6.07
C LEU A 2 28.56 16.98 4.97
N ARG A 3 27.46 17.72 5.15
CA ARG A 3 26.39 17.84 4.13
C ARG A 3 26.91 18.46 2.84
N VAL A 4 27.67 19.55 2.95
CA VAL A 4 28.26 20.24 1.80
C VAL A 4 29.28 19.32 1.13
N ARG A 5 30.16 18.70 1.92
CA ARG A 5 31.21 17.80 1.42
C ARG A 5 30.64 16.60 0.67
N PHE A 6 29.56 16.02 1.13
CA PHE A 6 28.95 14.82 0.54
C PHE A 6 27.73 15.14 -0.30
N ARG A 7 27.42 16.40 -0.55
CA ARG A 7 26.25 16.84 -1.33
C ARG A 7 24.96 16.21 -0.83
N LEU A 8 24.71 16.32 0.48
CA LEU A 8 23.56 15.70 1.15
C LEU A 8 22.42 16.72 1.33
N SER A 9 21.75 17.06 0.25
CA SER A 9 20.53 17.86 0.26
C SER A 9 19.50 17.34 -0.75
N GLU A 10 18.24 17.70 -0.60
CA GLU A 10 17.19 17.35 -1.56
C GLU A 10 17.52 17.88 -2.97
N TYR A 11 18.08 19.09 -3.06
CA TYR A 11 18.44 19.71 -4.33
C TYR A 11 19.61 18.98 -5.03
N ASP A 12 20.56 18.47 -4.27
CA ASP A 12 21.64 17.64 -4.83
C ASP A 12 21.09 16.35 -5.41
N PHE A 13 20.14 15.70 -4.72
CA PHE A 13 19.43 14.52 -5.25
C PHE A 13 18.65 14.85 -6.52
N HIS A 14 18.03 16.03 -6.62
CA HIS A 14 17.36 16.49 -7.84
C HIS A 14 18.36 16.67 -8.99
N ALA A 15 19.53 17.26 -8.72
CA ALA A 15 20.57 17.47 -9.71
C ALA A 15 21.14 16.14 -10.21
N ASP A 16 21.44 15.22 -9.30
CA ASP A 16 21.96 13.88 -9.65
C ASP A 16 20.98 13.08 -10.50
N VAL A 17 19.68 13.08 -10.12
CA VAL A 17 18.64 12.39 -10.89
C VAL A 17 18.47 13.03 -12.28
N ALA A 18 18.58 14.36 -12.40
CA ALA A 18 18.51 15.05 -13.69
C ALA A 18 19.69 14.66 -14.59
N MET A 19 20.91 14.59 -14.02
CA MET A 19 22.12 14.15 -14.70
C MET A 19 21.99 12.70 -15.21
N HIS A 20 21.60 11.77 -14.31
CA HIS A 20 21.41 10.36 -14.66
C HIS A 20 20.32 10.16 -15.69
N ARG A 21 19.20 10.90 -15.62
CA ARG A 21 18.14 10.88 -16.62
C ARG A 21 18.67 11.26 -18.01
N LYS A 22 19.48 12.32 -18.09
CA LYS A 22 20.10 12.77 -19.35
C LYS A 22 21.09 11.72 -19.86
N ALA A 23 21.98 11.22 -19.01
CA ALA A 23 22.99 10.22 -19.39
C ALA A 23 22.37 8.87 -19.84
N SER A 24 21.24 8.47 -19.28
CA SER A 24 20.59 7.19 -19.62
C SER A 24 19.99 7.14 -21.03
N GLY A 25 19.83 8.26 -21.71
CA GLY A 25 19.10 8.36 -22.99
C GLY A 25 17.59 8.09 -22.90
N ARG A 26 17.08 7.75 -21.70
CA ARG A 26 15.67 7.37 -21.46
C ARG A 26 14.79 8.52 -21.00
N GLY A 27 15.22 9.75 -21.21
CA GLY A 27 14.49 10.95 -20.79
C GLY A 27 13.10 11.10 -21.39
N HIS A 28 12.80 10.39 -22.48
CA HIS A 28 11.47 10.33 -23.10
C HIS A 28 10.47 9.46 -22.33
N LEU A 29 10.95 8.49 -21.52
CA LEU A 29 10.10 7.56 -20.77
C LEU A 29 9.56 8.15 -19.46
N LEU A 30 10.29 9.09 -18.84
CA LEU A 30 9.90 9.71 -17.59
C LEU A 30 10.27 11.20 -17.60
N GLY A 31 9.33 12.06 -17.27
CA GLY A 31 9.52 13.51 -17.21
C GLY A 31 10.47 13.93 -16.08
N ILE A 32 11.06 15.11 -16.18
CA ILE A 32 11.96 15.63 -15.13
C ILE A 32 11.21 15.87 -13.81
N ASN A 33 9.94 16.26 -13.87
CA ASN A 33 9.13 16.50 -12.68
C ASN A 33 8.88 15.22 -11.88
N GLU A 34 8.59 14.11 -12.54
CA GLU A 34 8.43 12.80 -11.92
C GLU A 34 9.76 12.31 -11.33
N CYS A 35 10.87 12.54 -12.05
CA CYS A 35 12.22 12.23 -11.56
C CYS A 35 12.55 13.01 -10.29
N GLN A 36 12.25 14.31 -10.26
CA GLN A 36 12.44 15.14 -9.05
C GLN A 36 11.60 14.62 -7.88
N LYS A 37 10.34 14.24 -8.11
CA LYS A 37 9.49 13.66 -7.06
C LYS A 37 10.03 12.31 -6.54
N LEU A 38 10.63 11.50 -7.40
CA LEU A 38 11.31 10.28 -6.97
C LEU A 38 12.55 10.59 -6.13
N ALA A 39 13.33 11.60 -6.52
CA ALA A 39 14.48 12.09 -5.76
C ALA A 39 14.08 12.61 -4.38
N SER A 40 13.03 13.43 -4.28
CA SER A 40 12.48 13.90 -2.99
C SER A 40 12.08 12.74 -2.08
N ARG A 41 11.43 11.70 -2.63
CA ARG A 41 11.06 10.51 -1.85
C ARG A 41 12.27 9.70 -1.38
N ALA A 42 13.32 9.63 -2.20
CA ALA A 42 14.59 9.00 -1.80
C ALA A 42 15.26 9.83 -0.71
N TRP A 43 15.29 11.14 -0.85
CA TRP A 43 15.81 12.07 0.15
C TRP A 43 15.14 11.90 1.51
N ILE A 44 13.81 11.87 1.59
CA ILE A 44 13.07 11.63 2.83
C ILE A 44 13.53 10.35 3.55
N SER A 45 13.85 9.30 2.80
CA SER A 45 14.37 8.05 3.39
C SER A 45 15.78 8.20 3.93
N VAL A 46 16.64 8.95 3.24
CA VAL A 46 18.00 9.25 3.66
C VAL A 46 18.00 10.20 4.87
N GLU A 47 17.21 11.25 4.82
CA GLU A 47 17.04 12.23 5.90
C GLU A 47 16.58 11.57 7.19
N ARG A 48 15.59 10.66 7.10
CA ARG A 48 15.14 9.87 8.26
C ARG A 48 16.25 9.01 8.84
N HIS A 49 17.12 8.44 8.01
CA HIS A 49 18.28 7.69 8.47
C HIS A 49 19.29 8.57 9.19
N LEU A 50 19.59 9.73 8.61
CA LEU A 50 20.57 10.67 9.16
C LEU A 50 20.17 11.24 10.52
N TYR A 51 18.87 11.53 10.72
CA TYR A 51 18.39 12.22 11.92
C TYR A 51 17.63 11.36 12.90
N ASN A 52 16.98 10.28 12.44
CA ASN A 52 16.11 9.46 13.28
C ASN A 52 16.60 8.01 13.42
N GLY A 53 17.83 7.70 13.00
CA GLY A 53 18.44 6.38 13.18
C GLY A 53 17.82 5.23 12.39
N GLY A 54 16.90 5.51 11.44
CA GLY A 54 16.31 4.48 10.59
C GLY A 54 17.30 3.93 9.56
N SER A 55 17.11 2.70 9.08
CA SER A 55 17.87 2.16 7.95
C SER A 55 17.16 2.43 6.62
N PRO A 56 17.79 3.09 5.63
CA PRO A 56 17.19 3.29 4.33
C PRO A 56 17.02 1.94 3.62
N ARG A 57 15.81 1.70 3.11
CA ARG A 57 15.51 0.49 2.33
C ARG A 57 15.39 0.86 0.87
N PHE A 58 16.34 0.38 0.07
CA PHE A 58 16.30 0.57 -1.37
C PHE A 58 15.30 -0.39 -2.03
N ILE A 59 14.53 0.14 -2.98
CA ILE A 59 13.65 -0.67 -3.81
C ILE A 59 14.52 -1.45 -4.80
N SER A 60 14.40 -2.78 -4.81
CA SER A 60 15.15 -3.59 -5.77
C SER A 60 14.64 -3.32 -7.20
N SER A 61 15.56 -3.32 -8.17
CA SER A 61 15.23 -3.17 -9.60
C SER A 61 14.22 -4.22 -10.08
N ARG A 62 14.25 -5.43 -9.51
CA ARG A 62 13.30 -6.51 -9.80
C ARG A 62 11.87 -6.18 -9.39
N ARG A 63 11.67 -5.49 -8.26
CA ARG A 63 10.33 -5.07 -7.80
C ARG A 63 9.84 -3.84 -8.53
N GLY A 64 10.74 -2.97 -8.96
CA GLY A 64 10.43 -1.69 -9.57
C GLY A 64 9.67 -0.74 -8.64
N LEU A 65 9.23 0.37 -9.19
CA LEU A 65 8.45 1.36 -8.48
C LEU A 65 7.00 0.91 -8.33
N HIS A 66 6.43 1.10 -7.15
CA HIS A 66 5.00 0.87 -6.91
C HIS A 66 4.14 2.07 -7.26
N SER A 67 4.70 3.26 -7.29
CA SER A 67 3.97 4.47 -7.66
C SER A 67 4.89 5.55 -8.21
N ILE A 68 4.36 6.36 -9.11
CA ILE A 68 4.93 7.60 -9.60
C ILE A 68 3.99 8.75 -9.31
N GLU A 69 4.54 9.94 -9.06
CA GLU A 69 3.79 11.12 -8.64
C GLU A 69 4.16 12.31 -9.51
N GLY A 70 3.15 13.04 -9.97
CA GLY A 70 3.33 14.31 -10.66
C GLY A 70 3.62 15.45 -9.67
N LYS A 71 4.28 16.51 -10.12
CA LYS A 71 4.58 17.68 -9.29
C LYS A 71 3.35 18.53 -9.04
N THR A 72 2.60 18.80 -10.09
CA THR A 72 1.31 19.52 -10.07
C THR A 72 0.39 18.91 -11.12
N ASN A 73 -0.92 19.28 -11.10
CA ASN A 73 -1.83 18.87 -12.18
C ASN A 73 -1.62 19.66 -13.50
N ARG A 74 -0.61 20.54 -13.55
CA ARG A 74 -0.21 21.26 -14.77
C ARG A 74 1.10 20.73 -15.36
N THR A 75 1.89 20.02 -14.54
CA THR A 75 3.21 19.53 -14.93
C THR A 75 3.39 18.08 -14.48
N GLY A 76 3.83 17.23 -15.39
CA GLY A 76 4.07 15.81 -15.13
C GLY A 76 2.84 14.96 -15.42
N ILE A 77 2.17 14.46 -14.38
CA ILE A 77 0.96 13.65 -14.51
C ILE A 77 -0.25 14.57 -14.43
N ILE A 78 -1.01 14.70 -15.52
CA ILE A 78 -2.09 15.68 -15.66
C ILE A 78 -3.43 14.96 -15.83
N TRP A 79 -4.34 15.17 -14.90
CA TRP A 79 -5.73 14.71 -14.97
C TRP A 79 -6.59 15.74 -15.73
N LYS A 80 -7.37 15.25 -16.70
CA LYS A 80 -8.39 16.01 -17.43
C LYS A 80 -9.76 15.43 -17.11
N ALA A 81 -10.52 16.16 -16.30
CA ALA A 81 -11.81 15.68 -15.77
C ALA A 81 -12.87 15.52 -16.86
N ASP A 82 -12.96 16.47 -17.77
CA ASP A 82 -13.87 16.51 -18.91
C ASP A 82 -13.73 15.31 -19.85
N GLN A 83 -12.49 14.88 -20.07
CA GLN A 83 -12.15 13.76 -20.95
C GLN A 83 -12.00 12.42 -20.21
N GLN A 84 -12.06 12.43 -18.88
CA GLN A 84 -11.75 11.28 -18.02
C GLN A 84 -10.45 10.57 -18.43
N CYS A 85 -9.41 11.35 -18.65
CA CYS A 85 -8.12 10.84 -19.06
C CYS A 85 -6.98 11.43 -18.23
N VAL A 86 -5.84 10.74 -18.23
CA VAL A 86 -4.61 11.21 -17.62
C VAL A 86 -3.50 11.25 -18.68
N THR A 87 -2.75 12.34 -18.71
CA THR A 87 -1.58 12.48 -19.55
C THR A 87 -0.33 12.22 -18.74
N VAL A 88 0.53 11.32 -19.20
CA VAL A 88 1.82 10.98 -18.60
C VAL A 88 2.87 10.94 -19.67
N CYS A 89 3.94 11.71 -19.57
CA CYS A 89 5.03 11.74 -20.54
C CYS A 89 4.53 11.89 -22.00
N LYS A 90 3.57 12.78 -22.24
CA LYS A 90 2.90 13.04 -23.54
C LYS A 90 1.94 11.93 -24.02
N HIS A 91 1.85 10.81 -23.33
CA HIS A 91 0.88 9.77 -23.63
C HIS A 91 -0.43 9.99 -22.87
N VAL A 92 -1.56 9.77 -23.53
CA VAL A 92 -2.89 9.93 -22.96
C VAL A 92 -3.47 8.55 -22.66
N TYR A 93 -3.91 8.35 -21.42
CA TYR A 93 -4.52 7.11 -20.97
C TYR A 93 -5.94 7.38 -20.49
N ARG A 94 -6.88 6.58 -20.96
CA ARG A 94 -8.27 6.64 -20.52
C ARG A 94 -8.38 6.10 -19.10
N VAL A 95 -9.06 6.82 -18.23
CA VAL A 95 -9.33 6.41 -16.84
C VAL A 95 -10.74 5.83 -16.76
N ARG A 96 -10.83 4.61 -16.21
CA ARG A 96 -12.13 4.00 -15.96
C ARG A 96 -12.68 4.50 -14.64
N VAL A 97 -13.77 5.23 -14.68
CA VAL A 97 -14.52 5.69 -13.52
C VAL A 97 -15.75 4.79 -13.36
N ASP A 98 -16.04 4.34 -12.14
CA ASP A 98 -17.31 3.62 -11.87
C ASP A 98 -18.46 4.63 -11.85
N LYS A 99 -19.38 4.48 -12.77
CA LYS A 99 -20.54 5.39 -12.91
C LYS A 99 -21.51 5.33 -11.72
N ARG A 100 -21.45 4.25 -10.92
CA ARG A 100 -22.27 4.07 -9.73
C ARG A 100 -21.68 4.68 -8.47
N ASP A 101 -20.41 5.08 -8.52
CA ASP A 101 -19.72 5.73 -7.41
C ASP A 101 -19.79 7.25 -7.59
N ASP A 102 -20.73 7.89 -6.92
CA ASP A 102 -20.89 9.36 -6.89
C ASP A 102 -19.80 10.04 -6.03
N TRP A 103 -19.03 9.24 -5.26
CA TRP A 103 -18.00 9.76 -4.37
C TRP A 103 -16.95 10.60 -5.10
N LEU A 104 -16.49 10.16 -6.27
CA LEU A 104 -15.51 10.91 -7.05
C LEU A 104 -16.07 12.30 -7.45
N THR A 105 -17.32 12.34 -7.88
CA THR A 105 -18.00 13.59 -8.23
C THR A 105 -18.05 14.54 -7.04
N ARG A 106 -18.54 14.06 -5.89
CA ARG A 106 -18.58 14.85 -4.64
C ARG A 106 -17.20 15.27 -4.15
N ALA A 107 -16.21 14.37 -4.25
CA ALA A 107 -14.85 14.66 -3.82
C ALA A 107 -14.14 15.71 -4.68
N LEU A 108 -14.56 15.86 -5.93
CA LEU A 108 -14.03 16.86 -6.86
C LEU A 108 -14.87 18.15 -6.96
N GLN A 109 -15.96 18.26 -6.20
CA GLN A 109 -16.71 19.50 -6.07
C GLN A 109 -16.10 20.38 -4.97
N ASP A 110 -16.16 21.70 -5.17
CA ASP A 110 -15.75 22.64 -4.13
C ASP A 110 -16.77 22.60 -2.97
N PRO A 111 -16.33 22.45 -1.72
CA PRO A 111 -17.24 22.36 -0.57
C PRO A 111 -17.99 23.66 -0.30
N THR A 112 -17.47 24.80 -0.76
CA THR A 112 -18.08 26.13 -0.59
C THR A 112 -18.96 26.54 -1.76
N ASP A 113 -18.67 26.00 -2.96
CA ASP A 113 -19.40 26.28 -4.19
C ASP A 113 -19.52 25.00 -5.04
N PRO A 114 -20.59 24.21 -4.87
CA PRO A 114 -20.77 22.96 -5.60
C PRO A 114 -20.81 23.09 -7.13
N THR A 115 -20.98 24.32 -7.65
CA THR A 115 -20.94 24.59 -9.09
C THR A 115 -19.52 24.60 -9.65
N LYS A 116 -18.52 24.74 -8.78
CA LYS A 116 -17.11 24.79 -9.17
C LYS A 116 -16.40 23.46 -8.90
N PRO A 117 -15.50 23.05 -9.79
CA PRO A 117 -14.67 21.89 -9.53
C PRO A 117 -13.58 22.23 -8.49
N ARG A 118 -13.36 21.30 -7.57
CA ARG A 118 -12.23 21.37 -6.65
C ARG A 118 -10.91 21.24 -7.42
N LYS A 119 -9.95 22.05 -7.07
CA LYS A 119 -8.64 22.03 -7.71
C LYS A 119 -7.85 20.76 -7.33
N VAL A 120 -7.44 20.00 -8.33
CA VAL A 120 -6.52 18.89 -8.16
C VAL A 120 -5.09 19.44 -8.06
N LYS A 121 -4.41 19.19 -6.95
CA LYS A 121 -3.02 19.61 -6.71
C LYS A 121 -2.06 18.84 -7.62
N TYR A 122 -2.15 17.50 -7.55
CA TYR A 122 -1.34 16.59 -8.35
C TYR A 122 -2.00 15.22 -8.43
N CYS A 123 -1.48 14.39 -9.31
CA CYS A 123 -1.90 13.02 -9.49
C CYS A 123 -0.78 12.05 -9.15
N ARG A 124 -1.16 10.86 -8.70
CA ARG A 124 -0.26 9.73 -8.47
C ARG A 124 -0.79 8.50 -9.19
N ILE A 125 0.08 7.79 -9.90
CA ILE A 125 -0.24 6.49 -10.47
C ILE A 125 0.33 5.42 -9.55
N VAL A 126 -0.52 4.50 -9.12
CA VAL A 126 -0.16 3.39 -8.23
C VAL A 126 -0.31 2.08 -9.01
N ARG A 127 0.73 1.25 -8.97
CA ARG A 127 0.74 -0.09 -9.53
C ARG A 127 0.32 -1.10 -8.47
N GLU A 128 -0.67 -1.90 -8.78
CA GLU A 128 -1.14 -3.00 -7.94
C GLU A 128 -1.11 -4.32 -8.70
N MET A 129 -0.79 -5.40 -8.00
CA MET A 129 -0.95 -6.75 -8.51
C MET A 129 -2.29 -7.33 -8.04
N ARG A 130 -3.16 -7.71 -8.98
CA ARG A 130 -4.43 -8.38 -8.69
C ARG A 130 -4.57 -9.63 -9.55
N LYS A 131 -4.72 -10.79 -8.94
CA LYS A 131 -4.81 -12.10 -9.63
C LYS A 131 -3.65 -12.31 -10.61
N GLY A 132 -2.43 -11.96 -10.22
CA GLY A 132 -1.24 -12.07 -11.04
C GLY A 132 -1.13 -11.08 -12.22
N LYS A 133 -2.06 -10.15 -12.36
CA LYS A 133 -2.06 -9.10 -13.40
C LYS A 133 -1.78 -7.74 -12.79
N GLU A 134 -0.98 -6.94 -13.48
CA GLU A 134 -0.75 -5.55 -13.10
C GLU A 134 -1.98 -4.70 -13.38
N ARG A 135 -2.29 -3.83 -12.44
CA ARG A 135 -3.31 -2.78 -12.59
C ARG A 135 -2.73 -1.45 -12.14
N PHE A 136 -3.13 -0.41 -12.83
CA PHE A 136 -2.73 0.96 -12.51
C PHE A 136 -3.95 1.72 -12.02
N LEU A 137 -3.80 2.35 -10.85
CA LEU A 137 -4.82 3.18 -10.23
C LEU A 137 -4.35 4.64 -10.30
N LEU A 138 -5.24 5.53 -10.70
CA LEU A 138 -5.01 6.96 -10.61
C LEU A 138 -5.55 7.48 -9.27
N GLN A 139 -4.69 8.07 -8.47
CA GLN A 139 -5.06 8.80 -7.27
C GLN A 139 -5.00 10.29 -7.54
N LEU A 140 -6.09 11.00 -7.26
CA LEU A 140 -6.18 12.45 -7.36
C LEU A 140 -6.01 13.03 -5.97
N VAL A 141 -5.10 13.98 -5.81
CA VAL A 141 -4.90 14.74 -4.57
C VAL A 141 -5.46 16.13 -4.78
N ALA A 142 -6.62 16.39 -4.19
CA ALA A 142 -7.34 17.66 -4.30
C ALA A 142 -6.99 18.62 -3.15
N GLU A 143 -7.24 19.91 -3.33
CA GLU A 143 -7.12 20.94 -2.29
C GLU A 143 -8.30 20.88 -1.32
N GLY A 144 -8.09 21.38 -0.09
CA GLY A 144 -9.11 21.50 0.95
C GLY A 144 -9.36 20.23 1.76
N THR A 145 -10.37 20.26 2.60
CA THR A 145 -10.77 19.16 3.47
C THR A 145 -11.52 18.09 2.69
N SER A 146 -11.37 16.83 3.08
CA SER A 146 -12.13 15.73 2.48
C SER A 146 -13.63 15.92 2.74
N PRO A 147 -14.51 15.75 1.75
CA PRO A 147 -15.93 15.70 2.02
C PRO A 147 -16.23 14.47 2.88
N LEU A 148 -17.19 14.61 3.78
CA LEU A 148 -17.66 13.48 4.57
C LEU A 148 -18.40 12.52 3.65
N LYS A 149 -18.01 11.27 3.68
CA LYS A 149 -18.66 10.21 2.90
C LYS A 149 -20.10 9.97 3.38
N HIS A 150 -20.29 10.06 4.69
CA HIS A 150 -21.57 9.99 5.35
C HIS A 150 -21.70 11.18 6.30
N ALA A 151 -22.86 11.83 6.31
CA ALA A 151 -23.21 12.75 7.37
C ALA A 151 -23.55 11.89 8.59
N TYR A 152 -22.61 11.81 9.53
CA TYR A 152 -22.92 11.25 10.84
C TYR A 152 -23.72 12.33 11.59
N ALA A 153 -25.03 12.12 11.71
CA ALA A 153 -25.83 12.90 12.64
C ALA A 153 -25.28 12.57 14.04
N GLY A 154 -24.51 13.48 14.59
CA GLY A 154 -23.99 13.34 15.96
C GLY A 154 -25.15 13.15 16.92
N LYS A 155 -25.26 11.95 17.50
CA LYS A 155 -26.09 11.76 18.66
C LYS A 155 -25.27 12.24 19.84
N ASP A 156 -25.88 12.93 20.78
CA ASP A 156 -25.21 13.37 22.03
C ASP A 156 -24.87 12.18 22.94
N LEU A 157 -24.94 10.97 22.43
CA LEU A 157 -24.64 9.74 23.15
C LEU A 157 -23.13 9.59 23.35
N ARG A 158 -22.72 9.31 24.56
CA ARG A 158 -21.34 8.95 24.90
C ARG A 158 -21.18 7.43 24.86
N MET A 159 -20.08 6.98 24.29
CA MET A 159 -19.74 5.56 24.17
C MET A 159 -18.29 5.34 24.58
N ALA A 160 -18.06 4.43 25.51
CA ALA A 160 -16.73 3.92 25.81
C ALA A 160 -16.48 2.65 25.01
N ILE A 161 -15.27 2.49 24.45
CA ILE A 161 -14.88 1.32 23.67
C ILE A 161 -13.57 0.73 24.16
N ASP A 162 -13.56 -0.60 24.26
CA ASP A 162 -12.36 -1.42 24.57
C ASP A 162 -12.05 -2.29 23.34
N PRO A 163 -10.98 -1.96 22.55
CA PRO A 163 -10.59 -2.71 21.38
C PRO A 163 -9.78 -3.95 21.77
N GLY A 164 -10.35 -5.14 21.56
CA GLY A 164 -9.65 -6.42 21.67
C GLY A 164 -9.06 -6.89 20.35
N LEU A 165 -8.38 -8.05 20.35
CA LEU A 165 -7.68 -8.61 19.17
C LEU A 165 -8.58 -8.92 17.96
N GLY A 166 -9.83 -9.27 18.17
CA GLY A 166 -10.78 -9.65 17.10
C GLY A 166 -12.20 -9.18 17.37
N SER A 167 -12.40 -8.46 18.46
CA SER A 167 -13.70 -7.95 18.88
C SER A 167 -13.52 -6.59 19.56
N LEU A 168 -14.58 -5.84 19.60
CA LEU A 168 -14.67 -4.57 20.29
C LEU A 168 -15.80 -4.67 21.29
N THR A 169 -15.54 -4.36 22.55
CA THR A 169 -16.59 -4.20 23.56
C THR A 169 -16.92 -2.71 23.66
N TYR A 170 -18.20 -2.37 23.74
CA TYR A 170 -18.61 -1.00 23.96
C TYR A 170 -19.64 -0.91 25.08
N ALA A 171 -19.64 0.22 25.76
CA ALA A 171 -20.63 0.60 26.76
C ALA A 171 -21.13 2.01 26.44
N THR A 172 -22.44 2.22 26.52
CA THR A 172 -23.08 3.50 26.31
C THR A 172 -23.65 4.04 27.63
N GLU A 173 -23.83 5.35 27.73
CA GLU A 173 -24.34 5.99 28.96
C GLU A 173 -25.78 5.59 29.33
N ASP A 174 -26.53 5.04 28.38
CA ASP A 174 -27.85 4.45 28.62
C ASP A 174 -27.80 3.05 29.29
N GLY A 175 -26.59 2.54 29.57
CA GLY A 175 -26.38 1.26 30.22
C GLY A 175 -26.25 0.08 29.25
N THR A 176 -26.30 0.31 27.94
CA THR A 176 -26.09 -0.77 26.96
C THR A 176 -24.64 -1.20 26.94
N ILE A 177 -24.36 -2.49 27.14
CA ILE A 177 -23.04 -3.10 27.01
C ILE A 177 -23.12 -4.22 25.98
N ALA A 178 -22.28 -4.19 24.96
CA ALA A 178 -22.24 -5.26 23.96
C ALA A 178 -20.84 -5.47 23.39
N LYS A 179 -20.66 -6.65 22.78
CA LYS A 179 -19.42 -7.06 22.14
C LYS A 179 -19.68 -7.31 20.65
N VAL A 180 -18.88 -6.67 19.80
CA VAL A 180 -18.98 -6.77 18.34
C VAL A 180 -17.73 -7.41 17.79
N GLN A 181 -17.89 -8.33 16.85
CA GLN A 181 -16.77 -8.87 16.08
C GLN A 181 -16.29 -7.81 15.07
N ILE A 182 -14.98 -7.52 15.04
CA ILE A 182 -14.45 -6.44 14.21
C ILE A 182 -14.36 -6.86 12.74
N ALA A 183 -13.97 -8.10 12.45
CA ALA A 183 -13.80 -8.58 11.07
C ALA A 183 -14.11 -10.08 10.96
N PRO A 184 -15.37 -10.50 11.16
CA PRO A 184 -15.74 -11.92 11.24
C PRO A 184 -15.50 -12.69 9.94
N SER A 185 -15.62 -12.01 8.77
CA SER A 185 -15.41 -12.66 7.46
C SER A 185 -13.96 -12.58 6.98
N ALA A 186 -13.07 -11.92 7.73
CA ALA A 186 -11.67 -11.75 7.35
C ALA A 186 -10.77 -12.88 7.87
N ASP A 187 -11.36 -14.02 8.22
CA ASP A 187 -10.59 -15.17 8.67
C ASP A 187 -9.70 -15.70 7.54
N THR A 188 -8.45 -15.94 7.89
CA THR A 188 -7.47 -16.50 6.96
C THR A 188 -7.59 -18.01 7.02
N ASP A 189 -7.90 -18.67 5.91
CA ASP A 189 -7.81 -20.12 5.83
C ASP A 189 -6.34 -20.57 6.00
N HIS A 190 -5.94 -20.70 7.25
CA HIS A 190 -4.58 -21.11 7.62
C HIS A 190 -4.20 -22.48 7.04
N ARG A 191 -5.17 -23.37 6.80
CA ARG A 191 -4.94 -24.69 6.19
C ARG A 191 -4.57 -24.51 4.72
N ALA A 192 -5.31 -23.71 3.97
CA ALA A 192 -5.02 -23.39 2.57
C ALA A 192 -3.68 -22.65 2.44
N VAL A 193 -3.41 -21.67 3.30
CA VAL A 193 -2.12 -20.96 3.33
C VAL A 193 -0.96 -21.94 3.53
N ARG A 194 -1.03 -22.81 4.55
CA ARG A 194 0.01 -23.83 4.81
C ARG A 194 0.17 -24.78 3.64
N LYS A 195 -0.91 -25.18 2.98
CA LYS A 195 -0.87 -26.05 1.79
C LYS A 195 -0.11 -25.39 0.64
N LEU A 196 -0.39 -24.11 0.35
CA LEU A 196 0.33 -23.34 -0.65
C LEU A 196 1.81 -23.15 -0.30
N GLN A 197 2.12 -22.80 0.95
CA GLN A 197 3.49 -22.64 1.42
C GLN A 197 4.31 -23.94 1.29
N ARG A 198 3.72 -25.08 1.67
CA ARG A 198 4.36 -26.40 1.49
C ARG A 198 4.58 -26.74 0.03
N ALA A 199 3.62 -26.40 -0.85
CA ALA A 199 3.76 -26.63 -2.29
C ALA A 199 4.84 -25.73 -2.91
N MET A 200 4.92 -24.47 -2.47
CA MET A 200 5.99 -23.55 -2.87
C MET A 200 7.36 -24.08 -2.43
N GLU A 201 7.47 -24.54 -1.18
CA GLU A 201 8.73 -25.07 -0.64
C GLU A 201 9.19 -26.29 -1.44
N ARG A 202 8.31 -27.27 -1.70
CA ARG A 202 8.64 -28.43 -2.56
C ARG A 202 9.11 -28.01 -3.95
N SER A 203 8.46 -27.01 -4.57
CA SER A 203 8.86 -26.50 -5.87
C SER A 203 10.21 -25.80 -5.83
N ARG A 204 10.49 -25.06 -4.74
CA ARG A 204 11.78 -24.38 -4.51
C ARG A 204 12.92 -25.39 -4.31
N GLN A 205 12.70 -26.43 -3.51
CA GLN A 205 13.66 -27.51 -3.28
C GLN A 205 13.99 -28.24 -4.58
N ALA A 206 12.98 -28.63 -5.36
CA ALA A 206 13.18 -29.32 -6.63
C ALA A 206 13.95 -28.49 -7.67
N THR A 207 13.82 -27.16 -7.62
CA THR A 207 14.50 -26.26 -8.56
C THR A 207 15.92 -25.88 -8.11
N ASN A 208 16.21 -25.99 -6.82
CA ASN A 208 17.50 -25.57 -6.23
C ASN A 208 18.02 -26.63 -5.22
N PRO A 209 18.26 -27.86 -5.64
CA PRO A 209 18.70 -28.94 -4.72
C PRO A 209 20.01 -28.58 -4.02
N ASP A 210 20.92 -27.90 -4.71
CA ASP A 210 22.24 -27.53 -4.18
C ASP A 210 22.19 -26.55 -3.00
N ASN A 211 21.07 -25.83 -2.85
CA ASN A 211 20.87 -24.88 -1.77
C ASN A 211 20.40 -25.52 -0.45
N TYR A 212 20.24 -26.84 -0.44
CA TYR A 212 19.75 -27.57 0.72
C TYR A 212 20.77 -28.60 1.20
N GLU A 213 20.74 -28.87 2.49
CA GLU A 213 21.49 -29.90 3.16
C GLU A 213 20.53 -30.79 3.96
N THR A 214 20.88 -32.08 4.06
CA THR A 214 20.12 -33.01 4.87
C THR A 214 20.65 -32.95 6.30
N VAL A 215 19.78 -32.64 7.25
CA VAL A 215 20.09 -32.61 8.68
C VAL A 215 19.26 -33.63 9.42
N GLU A 216 19.82 -34.22 10.46
CA GLU A 216 19.07 -35.07 11.38
C GLU A 216 18.38 -34.19 12.42
N VAL A 217 17.09 -34.36 12.59
CA VAL A 217 16.28 -33.67 13.60
C VAL A 217 15.63 -34.70 14.49
N VAL A 218 15.85 -34.58 15.80
CA VAL A 218 15.17 -35.41 16.79
C VAL A 218 13.82 -34.83 17.11
N ARG A 219 12.75 -35.60 16.92
CA ARG A 219 11.38 -35.27 17.33
C ARG A 219 10.76 -36.48 18.02
N HIS A 220 10.24 -36.29 19.23
CA HIS A 220 9.64 -37.35 20.02
C HIS A 220 10.56 -38.58 20.12
N ASP A 221 11.84 -38.36 20.45
CA ASP A 221 12.91 -39.36 20.61
C ASP A 221 13.23 -40.19 19.34
N LYS A 222 12.68 -39.78 18.19
CA LYS A 222 12.97 -40.40 16.89
C LYS A 222 13.78 -39.45 16.01
N LYS A 223 14.83 -39.98 15.39
CA LYS A 223 15.65 -39.28 14.41
C LYS A 223 14.94 -39.25 13.08
N HIS A 224 14.76 -38.03 12.54
CA HIS A 224 14.18 -37.78 11.22
C HIS A 224 15.17 -37.02 10.34
N LYS A 225 15.27 -37.42 9.08
CA LYS A 225 16.00 -36.64 8.07
C LYS A 225 15.13 -35.48 7.61
N SER A 226 15.66 -34.26 7.67
CA SER A 226 14.99 -33.04 7.22
C SER A 226 15.91 -32.24 6.30
N LEU A 227 15.34 -31.56 5.31
CA LEU A 227 16.10 -30.67 4.45
C LEU A 227 16.11 -29.26 5.07
N LYS A 228 17.29 -28.69 5.24
CA LYS A 228 17.51 -27.34 5.72
C LYS A 228 18.20 -26.52 4.64
N VAL A 229 17.88 -25.25 4.56
CA VAL A 229 18.57 -24.30 3.68
C VAL A 229 20.00 -24.09 4.20
N LYS A 230 20.99 -24.24 3.34
CA LYS A 230 22.40 -23.96 3.65
C LYS A 230 22.59 -22.51 4.08
N SER A 231 23.57 -22.27 4.95
CA SER A 231 23.95 -20.91 5.33
C SER A 231 24.74 -20.22 4.22
N GLY A 232 24.76 -18.85 4.23
CA GLY A 232 25.53 -18.04 3.30
C GLY A 232 24.72 -17.41 2.18
N ARG A 233 25.41 -16.82 1.20
CA ARG A 233 24.80 -16.14 0.07
C ARG A 233 24.43 -17.15 -1.02
N LEU A 234 23.16 -17.50 -1.10
CA LEU A 234 22.63 -18.48 -2.06
C LEU A 234 22.00 -17.80 -3.27
N GLN A 235 22.14 -18.41 -4.44
CA GLN A 235 21.43 -18.03 -5.64
C GLN A 235 20.16 -18.87 -5.77
N TRP A 236 19.01 -18.20 -6.00
CA TRP A 236 17.72 -18.87 -6.10
C TRP A 236 17.15 -18.77 -7.51
N ARG A 237 16.76 -19.90 -8.05
CA ARG A 237 15.95 -19.99 -9.28
C ARG A 237 14.51 -20.34 -8.91
N PHE A 238 13.55 -19.73 -9.60
CA PHE A 238 12.14 -19.98 -9.34
C PHE A 238 11.48 -20.57 -10.58
N SER A 239 10.82 -21.71 -10.41
CA SER A 239 10.05 -22.33 -11.50
C SER A 239 8.75 -21.56 -11.75
N LYS A 240 8.17 -21.70 -12.93
CA LYS A 240 6.83 -21.15 -13.27
C LYS A 240 5.76 -21.62 -12.27
N ARG A 241 5.87 -22.86 -11.79
CA ARG A 241 4.98 -23.41 -10.75
C ARG A 241 5.11 -22.65 -9.44
N TYR A 242 6.34 -22.38 -8.99
CA TYR A 242 6.59 -21.59 -7.78
C TYR A 242 5.98 -20.20 -7.88
N GLU A 243 6.18 -19.52 -9.02
CA GLU A 243 5.65 -18.17 -9.23
C GLU A 243 4.12 -18.14 -9.26
N LYS A 244 3.49 -19.15 -9.87
CA LYS A 244 2.04 -19.32 -9.85
C LYS A 244 1.51 -19.47 -8.42
N LEU A 245 2.06 -20.39 -7.63
CA LEU A 245 1.68 -20.62 -6.23
C LEU A 245 1.89 -19.37 -5.36
N ARG A 246 2.99 -18.65 -5.59
CA ARG A 246 3.28 -17.38 -4.92
C ARG A 246 2.22 -16.31 -5.24
N SER A 247 1.80 -16.24 -6.49
CA SER A 247 0.74 -15.32 -6.92
C SER A 247 -0.61 -15.68 -6.28
N GLU A 248 -0.94 -16.97 -6.19
CA GLU A 248 -2.16 -17.45 -5.53
C GLU A 248 -2.16 -17.12 -4.03
N LEU A 249 -1.05 -17.36 -3.34
CA LEU A 249 -0.89 -17.02 -1.92
C LEU A 249 -1.00 -15.49 -1.71
N ALA A 250 -0.33 -14.71 -2.54
CA ALA A 250 -0.39 -13.25 -2.45
C ALA A 250 -1.81 -12.70 -2.65
N GLU A 251 -2.57 -13.28 -3.60
CA GLU A 251 -3.95 -12.89 -3.85
C GLU A 251 -4.88 -13.27 -2.69
N MET A 252 -4.71 -14.46 -2.12
CA MET A 252 -5.47 -14.89 -0.93
C MET A 252 -5.25 -13.93 0.25
N LEU A 253 -4.00 -13.60 0.57
CA LEU A 253 -3.67 -12.67 1.65
C LEU A 253 -4.16 -11.25 1.36
N ARG A 254 -4.10 -10.81 0.09
CA ARG A 254 -4.64 -9.52 -0.34
C ARG A 254 -6.15 -9.42 -0.13
N LEU A 255 -6.88 -10.48 -0.49
CA LEU A 255 -8.33 -10.53 -0.31
C LEU A 255 -8.71 -10.50 1.17
N CYS A 256 -8.02 -11.28 2.00
CA CYS A 256 -8.22 -11.27 3.45
C CYS A 256 -7.98 -9.86 4.04
N ALA A 257 -6.89 -9.20 3.65
CA ALA A 257 -6.57 -7.84 4.09
C ALA A 257 -7.63 -6.82 3.60
N ALA A 258 -8.13 -6.96 2.37
CA ALA A 258 -9.17 -6.09 1.83
C ALA A 258 -10.51 -6.27 2.56
N THR A 259 -10.89 -7.52 2.86
CA THR A 259 -12.10 -7.83 3.65
C THR A 259 -11.98 -7.25 5.05
N ARG A 260 -10.85 -7.46 5.73
CA ARG A 260 -10.59 -6.89 7.05
C ARG A 260 -10.72 -5.37 7.05
N LYS A 261 -10.08 -4.71 6.08
CA LYS A 261 -10.16 -3.24 5.96
C LYS A 261 -11.60 -2.75 5.75
N ARG A 262 -12.39 -3.47 4.94
CA ARG A 262 -13.80 -3.12 4.71
C ARG A 262 -14.60 -3.26 6.00
N GLU A 263 -14.52 -4.40 6.67
CA GLU A 263 -15.29 -4.69 7.88
C GLU A 263 -14.89 -3.80 9.05
N HIS A 264 -13.59 -3.47 9.21
CA HIS A 264 -13.16 -2.44 10.15
C HIS A 264 -13.82 -1.08 9.83
N GLY A 265 -13.86 -0.71 8.54
CA GLY A 265 -14.52 0.52 8.11
C GLY A 265 -16.02 0.52 8.42
N GLU A 266 -16.69 -0.61 8.26
CA GLU A 266 -18.12 -0.78 8.60
C GLU A 266 -18.36 -0.60 10.11
N VAL A 267 -17.52 -1.20 10.97
CA VAL A 267 -17.58 -1.01 12.42
C VAL A 267 -17.30 0.45 12.80
N CYS A 268 -16.26 1.07 12.25
CA CYS A 268 -15.98 2.48 12.51
C CYS A 268 -17.15 3.39 12.09
N ASN A 269 -17.73 3.15 10.92
CA ASN A 269 -18.89 3.91 10.46
C ASN A 269 -20.10 3.72 11.36
N TRP A 270 -20.29 2.49 11.85
CA TRP A 270 -21.37 2.18 12.78
C TRP A 270 -21.17 2.93 14.11
N LEU A 271 -19.96 2.90 14.70
CA LEU A 271 -19.62 3.64 15.92
C LEU A 271 -19.90 5.14 15.77
N LEU A 272 -19.36 5.75 14.70
CA LEU A 272 -19.54 7.17 14.41
C LEU A 272 -21.01 7.56 14.13
N GLY A 273 -21.81 6.62 13.65
CA GLY A 273 -23.25 6.83 13.43
C GLY A 273 -24.10 6.72 14.72
N HIS A 274 -23.54 6.14 15.79
CA HIS A 274 -24.27 5.88 17.04
C HIS A 274 -23.86 6.79 18.20
N ALA A 275 -22.63 7.32 18.19
CA ALA A 275 -22.13 8.14 19.27
C ALA A 275 -21.46 9.43 18.77
N GLY A 276 -21.77 10.55 19.43
CA GLY A 276 -21.10 11.84 19.21
C GLY A 276 -19.79 11.95 19.98
N HIS A 277 -19.67 11.26 21.10
CA HIS A 277 -18.48 11.21 21.92
C HIS A 277 -18.02 9.75 22.10
N ILE A 278 -16.82 9.44 21.63
CA ILE A 278 -16.23 8.10 21.75
C ILE A 278 -14.99 8.20 22.62
N ILE A 279 -14.97 7.46 23.73
CA ILE A 279 -13.85 7.33 24.65
C ILE A 279 -13.17 6.00 24.36
N VAL A 280 -11.87 6.03 24.14
CA VAL A 280 -11.04 4.84 23.88
C VAL A 280 -10.04 4.72 25.02
N GLU A 281 -9.85 3.51 25.52
CA GLU A 281 -8.77 3.24 26.47
C GLU A 281 -7.42 3.45 25.79
N ASP A 282 -6.56 4.24 26.42
CA ASP A 282 -5.20 4.52 25.96
C ASP A 282 -4.28 3.44 26.56
N ASN A 283 -3.79 2.51 25.71
CA ASN A 283 -2.88 1.42 26.08
C ASN A 283 -1.42 1.74 25.74
#